data_8f52db34d01fb4674877fbc0dc881fe9
#
_entry.id   8f52db34d01fb4674877fbc0dc881fe9
#
_cell.length_a   1.000
_cell.length_b   1.000
_cell.length_c   1.000
_cell.angle_alpha   90.00
_cell.angle_beta   90.00
_cell.angle_gamma   90.00
#
_symmetry.space_group_name_H-M   'P 1'
#
loop_
_entity.id
_entity.type
_entity.pdbx_description
1 polymer ?
#
loop_
_entity_poly.entity_id
_entity_poly.type
_entity_poly.pdbx_seq_one_letter_code
_entity_poly.pdbx_strand_id
1 'polypeptide(L)'
;MCVRNYNNQMAAQEDVFKKLVSHCKEYGFVFPSSEIYDGLGAVYDYGQNGVELKNNIKKYWWDAMVNLNENVVGIDSAIFMHPTIWKASGHVDAFNDPLIDNKDSKK
;
A
#
# COMPACT_ATOMS: atom_id res chain seq x y z
N MET A 1 10.40 -11.97 -32.59
CA MET A 1 11.46 -11.07 -32.04
C MET A 1 10.94 -10.14 -30.92
N CYS A 2 9.64 -9.86 -30.82
CA CYS A 2 9.03 -8.95 -29.82
C CYS A 2 8.96 -9.53 -28.39
N VAL A 3 8.73 -10.82 -28.22
CA VAL A 3 8.52 -11.46 -26.90
C VAL A 3 9.81 -11.55 -26.07
N ARG A 4 10.97 -11.69 -26.70
CA ARG A 4 12.27 -11.72 -25.99
C ARG A 4 12.66 -10.38 -25.36
N ASN A 5 12.28 -9.27 -25.97
CA ASN A 5 12.56 -7.95 -25.41
C ASN A 5 11.68 -7.62 -24.20
N TYR A 6 10.43 -8.11 -24.18
CA TYR A 6 9.50 -7.89 -23.07
C TYR A 6 9.95 -8.61 -21.79
N ASN A 7 10.39 -9.87 -21.93
CA ASN A 7 10.89 -10.65 -20.80
C ASN A 7 12.19 -10.08 -20.20
N ASN A 8 13.07 -9.53 -21.03
CA ASN A 8 14.29 -8.88 -20.55
C ASN A 8 14.01 -7.54 -19.85
N GLN A 9 13.01 -6.79 -20.28
CA GLN A 9 12.60 -5.56 -19.59
C GLN A 9 11.93 -5.85 -18.26
N MET A 10 11.10 -6.89 -18.16
CA MET A 10 10.48 -7.30 -16.89
C MET A 10 11.52 -7.81 -15.89
N ALA A 11 12.47 -8.63 -16.33
CA ALA A 11 13.55 -9.13 -15.47
C ALA A 11 14.46 -7.99 -14.97
N ALA A 12 14.76 -6.99 -15.81
CA ALA A 12 15.52 -5.81 -15.41
C ALA A 12 14.76 -4.93 -14.42
N GLN A 13 13.44 -4.79 -14.57
CA GLN A 13 12.59 -4.05 -13.62
C GLN A 13 12.49 -4.76 -12.26
N GLU A 14 12.40 -6.09 -12.27
CA GLU A 14 12.36 -6.90 -11.04
C GLU A 14 13.68 -6.79 -10.25
N ASP A 15 14.82 -6.75 -10.91
CA ASP A 15 16.12 -6.55 -10.26
C ASP A 15 16.26 -5.13 -9.67
N VAL A 16 15.79 -4.10 -10.38
CA VAL A 16 15.77 -2.71 -9.89
C VAL A 16 14.86 -2.58 -8.66
N PHE A 17 13.69 -3.21 -8.67
CA PHE A 17 12.77 -3.18 -7.54
C PHE A 17 13.37 -3.86 -6.31
N LYS A 18 14.00 -5.01 -6.45
CA LYS A 18 14.69 -5.71 -5.35
C LYS A 18 15.82 -4.86 -4.76
N LYS A 19 16.61 -4.20 -5.60
CA LYS A 19 17.67 -3.28 -5.15
C LYS A 19 17.09 -2.09 -4.40
N LEU A 20 16.00 -1.51 -4.89
CA LEU A 20 15.32 -0.40 -4.23
C LEU A 20 14.80 -0.80 -2.85
N VAL A 21 14.13 -1.95 -2.73
CA VAL A 21 13.63 -2.46 -1.45
C VAL A 21 14.77 -2.71 -0.47
N SER A 22 15.86 -3.32 -0.92
CA SER A 22 17.05 -3.54 -0.09
C SER A 22 17.64 -2.21 0.41
N HIS A 23 17.80 -1.24 -0.48
CA HIS A 23 18.26 0.11 -0.14
C HIS A 23 17.34 0.80 0.89
N CYS A 24 16.02 0.73 0.68
CA CYS A 24 15.07 1.32 1.61
C CYS A 24 15.12 0.72 3.01
N LYS A 25 15.39 -0.58 3.14
CA LYS A 25 15.60 -1.24 4.43
C LYS A 25 16.93 -0.82 5.07
N GLU A 26 18.01 -0.83 4.31
CA GLU A 26 19.35 -0.49 4.78
C GLU A 26 19.44 0.95 5.30
N TYR A 27 18.79 1.90 4.64
CA TYR A 27 18.87 3.32 4.95
C TYR A 27 17.71 3.87 5.80
N GLY A 28 16.93 3.00 6.45
CA GLY A 28 15.90 3.40 7.41
C GLY A 28 14.69 4.10 6.77
N PHE A 29 14.33 3.73 5.55
CA PHE A 29 13.08 4.15 4.93
C PHE A 29 11.92 3.28 5.37
N VAL A 30 12.08 1.97 5.28
CA VAL A 30 11.08 0.98 5.70
C VAL A 30 11.76 -0.21 6.37
N PHE A 31 11.06 -0.87 7.26
CA PHE A 31 11.46 -2.14 7.84
C PHE A 31 10.23 -2.99 8.17
N PRO A 32 10.35 -4.31 8.24
CA PRO A 32 9.24 -5.18 8.57
C PRO A 32 8.63 -4.81 9.93
N SER A 33 7.32 -4.68 10.00
CA SER A 33 6.64 -4.44 11.26
C SER A 33 6.82 -5.62 12.21
N SER A 34 7.02 -5.34 13.49
CA SER A 34 7.25 -6.37 14.52
C SER A 34 8.45 -7.27 14.24
N GLU A 35 9.53 -6.74 13.67
CA GLU A 35 10.72 -7.49 13.25
C GLU A 35 11.34 -8.30 14.38
N ILE A 36 11.29 -7.82 15.62
CA ILE A 36 11.79 -8.54 16.81
C ILE A 36 11.03 -9.84 17.12
N TYR A 37 9.89 -10.04 16.50
CA TYR A 37 9.04 -11.24 16.59
C TYR A 37 8.88 -11.93 15.23
N ASP A 38 9.92 -11.95 14.41
CA ASP A 38 9.96 -12.50 13.05
C ASP A 38 9.16 -11.71 12.00
N GLY A 39 8.61 -10.56 12.37
CA GLY A 39 7.87 -9.68 11.48
C GLY A 39 6.49 -10.18 11.07
N LEU A 40 5.75 -9.34 10.38
CA LEU A 40 4.48 -9.69 9.75
C LEU A 40 4.63 -9.65 8.23
N GLY A 41 4.12 -10.65 7.53
CA GLY A 41 4.16 -10.71 6.07
C GLY A 41 3.47 -9.50 5.44
N ALA A 42 4.16 -8.83 4.52
CA ALA A 42 3.66 -7.67 3.78
C ALA A 42 3.26 -6.44 4.62
N VAL A 43 3.63 -6.37 5.89
CA VAL A 43 3.41 -5.20 6.76
C VAL A 43 4.74 -4.53 7.09
N TYR A 44 4.82 -3.23 6.87
CA TYR A 44 6.04 -2.46 7.05
C TYR A 44 5.79 -1.21 7.89
N ASP A 45 6.76 -0.89 8.73
CA ASP A 45 6.84 0.38 9.44
C ASP A 45 7.74 1.35 8.65
N TYR A 46 7.46 2.64 8.78
CA TYR A 46 8.32 3.66 8.20
C TYR A 46 9.40 4.06 9.19
N GLY A 47 10.66 3.97 8.77
CA GLY A 47 11.79 4.53 9.49
C GLY A 47 11.84 6.06 9.39
N GLN A 48 12.84 6.67 10.04
CA GLN A 48 12.97 8.13 10.10
C GLN A 48 12.95 8.81 8.72
N ASN A 49 13.68 8.28 7.75
CA ASN A 49 13.71 8.84 6.39
C ASN A 49 12.40 8.55 5.63
N GLY A 50 11.80 7.39 5.88
CA GLY A 50 10.54 7.00 5.24
C GLY A 50 9.36 7.84 5.70
N VAL A 51 9.27 8.17 6.99
CA VAL A 51 8.17 9.01 7.51
C VAL A 51 8.25 10.43 6.97
N GLU A 52 9.45 11.01 6.86
CA GLU A 52 9.64 12.32 6.27
C GLU A 52 9.24 12.33 4.78
N LEU A 53 9.70 11.35 4.01
CA LEU A 53 9.32 11.20 2.61
C LEU A 53 7.79 11.05 2.46
N LYS A 54 7.17 10.19 3.25
CA LYS A 54 5.72 9.99 3.27
C LYS A 54 4.95 11.27 3.56
N ASN A 55 5.38 12.03 4.58
CA ASN A 55 4.71 13.27 4.97
C ASN A 55 4.88 14.34 3.88
N ASN A 56 6.04 14.44 3.26
CA ASN A 56 6.29 15.35 2.16
C ASN A 56 5.42 15.03 0.94
N ILE A 57 5.26 13.76 0.60
CA ILE A 57 4.37 13.32 -0.49
C ILE A 57 2.91 13.67 -0.17
N LYS A 58 2.45 13.40 1.07
CA LYS A 58 1.08 13.74 1.50
C LYS A 58 0.84 15.24 1.45
N LYS A 59 1.79 16.03 1.94
CA LYS A 59 1.70 17.48 1.91
C LYS A 59 1.63 18.01 0.48
N TYR A 60 2.52 17.54 -0.39
CA TYR A 60 2.53 17.93 -1.80
C TYR A 60 1.21 17.60 -2.49
N TRP A 61 0.69 16.39 -2.25
CA TRP A 61 -0.60 15.99 -2.79
C TRP A 61 -1.74 16.87 -2.29
N TRP A 62 -1.79 17.14 -0.99
CA TRP A 62 -2.80 18.01 -0.39
C TRP A 62 -2.76 19.42 -0.97
N ASP A 63 -1.58 19.99 -1.05
CA ASP A 63 -1.40 21.34 -1.60
C ASP A 63 -1.85 21.40 -3.07
N ALA A 64 -1.46 20.42 -3.87
CA ALA A 64 -1.83 20.37 -5.28
C ALA A 64 -3.33 20.13 -5.52
N MET A 65 -3.98 19.30 -4.72
CA MET A 65 -5.36 18.88 -4.94
C MET A 65 -6.38 19.77 -4.23
N VAL A 66 -6.03 20.29 -3.05
CA VAL A 66 -6.94 21.10 -2.22
C VAL A 66 -6.61 22.57 -2.29
N ASN A 67 -5.38 22.95 -1.91
CA ASN A 67 -5.04 24.35 -1.72
C ASN A 67 -4.92 25.15 -3.03
N LEU A 68 -4.59 24.51 -4.13
CA LEU A 68 -4.48 25.15 -5.45
C LEU A 68 -5.81 25.19 -6.23
N ASN A 69 -6.88 24.60 -5.70
CA ASN A 69 -8.18 24.54 -6.35
C ASN A 69 -9.24 25.25 -5.51
N GLU A 70 -9.80 26.35 -6.02
CA GLU A 70 -10.79 27.16 -5.30
C GLU A 70 -12.11 26.39 -4.97
N ASN A 71 -12.44 25.40 -5.77
CA ASN A 71 -13.70 24.66 -5.66
C ASN A 71 -13.55 23.32 -4.91
N VAL A 72 -12.40 23.08 -4.26
CA VAL A 72 -12.10 21.84 -3.55
C VAL A 72 -11.85 22.15 -2.08
N VAL A 73 -12.53 21.41 -1.21
CA VAL A 73 -12.32 21.48 0.24
C VAL A 73 -11.89 20.13 0.77
N GLY A 74 -10.98 20.13 1.75
CA GLY A 74 -10.54 18.90 2.41
C GLY A 74 -11.52 18.46 3.48
N ILE A 75 -11.78 17.17 3.55
CA ILE A 75 -12.56 16.52 4.62
C ILE A 75 -11.72 15.39 5.21
N ASP A 76 -11.64 15.34 6.51
CA ASP A 76 -11.06 14.21 7.25
C ASP A 76 -12.20 13.46 7.99
N SER A 77 -12.69 12.40 7.37
CA SER A 77 -13.79 11.60 7.90
C SER A 77 -13.30 10.59 8.94
N ALA A 78 -14.15 10.30 9.92
CA ALA A 78 -13.88 9.24 10.88
C ALA A 78 -13.76 7.87 10.17
N ILE A 79 -12.86 7.03 10.66
CA ILE A 79 -12.69 5.66 10.15
C ILE A 79 -13.92 4.82 10.51
N PHE A 80 -14.44 4.99 11.75
CA PHE A 80 -15.63 4.29 12.21
C PHE A 80 -16.86 5.06 11.80
N MET A 81 -17.71 4.42 11.02
CA MET A 81 -18.94 4.99 10.49
C MET A 81 -20.15 4.14 10.88
N HIS A 82 -21.33 4.74 10.83
CA HIS A 82 -22.56 4.01 11.12
C HIS A 82 -22.78 2.89 10.08
N PRO A 83 -23.18 1.67 10.49
CA PRO A 83 -23.32 0.51 9.59
C PRO A 83 -24.23 0.76 8.38
N THR A 84 -25.21 1.64 8.50
CA THR A 84 -26.10 2.02 7.39
C THR A 84 -25.36 2.62 6.20
N ILE A 85 -24.23 3.30 6.41
CA ILE A 85 -23.42 3.87 5.34
C ILE A 85 -22.83 2.76 4.46
N TRP A 86 -22.31 1.71 5.09
CA TRP A 86 -21.76 0.54 4.40
C TRP A 86 -22.81 -0.28 3.67
N LYS A 87 -24.02 -0.36 4.24
CA LYS A 87 -25.17 -1.00 3.61
C LYS A 87 -25.63 -0.18 2.39
N ALA A 88 -25.78 1.13 2.52
CA ALA A 88 -26.21 2.01 1.44
C ALA A 88 -25.22 2.05 0.27
N SER A 89 -23.92 1.96 0.54
CA SER A 89 -22.86 1.91 -0.47
C SER A 89 -22.67 0.53 -1.11
N GLY A 90 -23.41 -0.49 -0.65
CA GLY A 90 -23.33 -1.86 -1.17
C GLY A 90 -22.12 -2.68 -0.68
N HIS A 91 -21.27 -2.12 0.16
CA HIS A 91 -20.08 -2.83 0.65
C HIS A 91 -20.43 -4.05 1.52
N VAL A 92 -21.52 -4.00 2.26
CA VAL A 92 -21.95 -5.14 3.10
C VAL A 92 -22.38 -6.34 2.26
N ASP A 93 -23.05 -6.09 1.14
CA ASP A 93 -23.57 -7.16 0.26
C ASP A 93 -22.50 -7.69 -0.69
N ALA A 94 -21.46 -6.90 -0.98
CA ALA A 94 -20.35 -7.26 -1.85
C ALA A 94 -19.22 -8.03 -1.13
N PHE A 95 -19.14 -7.96 0.19
CA PHE A 95 -18.13 -8.67 0.99
C PHE A 95 -18.55 -10.11 1.30
N ASN A 96 -18.76 -10.91 0.29
CA ASN A 96 -18.89 -12.33 0.38
C ASN A 96 -17.71 -12.97 -0.36
N ASP A 97 -16.56 -13.03 0.26
CA ASP A 97 -15.47 -13.87 -0.23
C ASP A 97 -15.84 -15.33 0.04
N PRO A 98 -16.01 -16.18 -0.99
CA PRO A 98 -16.25 -17.59 -0.77
C PRO A 98 -15.01 -18.18 -0.10
N LEU A 99 -15.17 -18.69 1.10
CA LEU A 99 -14.14 -19.48 1.77
C LEU A 99 -13.93 -20.77 0.96
N ILE A 100 -12.82 -20.83 0.25
CA ILE A 100 -12.41 -22.05 -0.46
C ILE A 100 -11.52 -22.85 0.47
N ASP A 101 -12.05 -23.93 1.02
CA ASP A 101 -11.28 -24.91 1.75
C ASP A 101 -10.50 -25.81 0.77
N ASN A 102 -9.19 -25.74 0.83
CA ASN A 102 -8.35 -26.67 0.08
C ASN A 102 -8.31 -28.04 0.82
N LYS A 103 -8.96 -29.05 0.25
CA LYS A 103 -9.07 -30.40 0.82
C LYS A 103 -7.71 -31.08 1.06
N ASP A 104 -6.67 -30.70 0.33
CA ASP A 104 -5.36 -31.36 0.39
C ASP A 104 -4.40 -30.74 1.43
N SER A 105 -4.57 -29.49 1.80
CA SER A 105 -3.63 -28.81 2.71
C SER A 105 -4.16 -28.52 4.12
N LYS A 106 -5.47 -28.64 4.37
CA LYS A 106 -6.12 -28.33 5.66
C LYS A 106 -5.63 -27.02 6.33
N LYS A 107 -5.22 -26.05 5.52
CA LYS A 107 -4.86 -24.70 5.96
C LYS A 107 -5.76 -23.69 5.30
#